data_6e678c755a220298cd61669d110c3f5c
#
_entry.id   6e678c755a220298cd61669d110c3f5c
#
_cell.length_a   1.000
_cell.length_b   1.000
_cell.length_c   1.000
_cell.angle_alpha   90.00
_cell.angle_beta   90.00
_cell.angle_gamma   90.00
#
_symmetry.space_group_name_H-M   'P 1'
#
loop_
_entity.id
_entity.type
_entity.pdbx_description
1 polymer ?
#
loop_
_entity_poly.entity_id
_entity_poly.type
_entity_poly.pdbx_seq_one_letter_code
_entity_poly.pdbx_strand_id
1 'polypeptide(L)'
;MRTLFGLYIIFFLSQFSGYSQDSVEKYAAKAYKNNNFTEAIKFYEDLLESEPVNREFLFKIGVSYLSSNVDKSKAIKYLEKLYEIDPENHELWYYVALAYHYNFQIDRSIEMFEMYKPFAKEKRKIQVEQRIRNCKSTKVLMSQRVHVTFENLGPLINTKYPDYYPFVSKDDEYLTFTSRRINTTGGYQYFDGFFASDIMMTEKDTAGNFEKARKGGSRLNTKHDDQCVGLSDDGRTMFIYTNENKDGNIYKSHRKINSFGEPEKLGDHVNTKKLESAACISHDESLLFFSSKMDGGYGGLDLYMTRKLPSGEWALPQNLGPNINTEFNEDFPTHSIDDQILYFCSEGHENIGGFDIFSAEWNPNNNKWSIPKNIGYPINTPD
;
A
#
# COMPACT_ATOMS: atom_id res chain seq x y z
N MET A 1 10.07 -39.05 53.91
CA MET A 1 10.56 -38.57 52.63
C MET A 1 9.51 -37.63 52.06
N ARG A 2 9.69 -36.32 52.16
CA ARG A 2 8.81 -35.29 51.62
C ARG A 2 9.54 -34.70 50.41
N THR A 3 9.04 -34.93 49.21
CA THR A 3 9.51 -34.33 47.96
C THR A 3 8.90 -32.95 47.80
N LEU A 4 9.74 -31.92 47.89
CA LEU A 4 9.39 -30.55 47.50
C LEU A 4 9.33 -30.47 45.95
N PHE A 5 8.17 -30.13 45.44
CA PHE A 5 8.01 -29.64 44.08
C PHE A 5 8.35 -28.14 44.07
N GLY A 6 9.51 -27.79 43.55
CA GLY A 6 9.87 -26.39 43.26
C GLY A 6 9.14 -25.87 42.03
N LEU A 7 8.27 -24.90 42.24
CA LEU A 7 7.68 -24.10 41.17
C LEU A 7 8.77 -23.17 40.61
N TYR A 8 9.28 -23.45 39.42
CA TYR A 8 10.09 -22.49 38.67
C TYR A 8 9.13 -21.47 37.99
N ILE A 9 8.95 -20.35 38.63
CA ILE A 9 8.37 -19.16 37.99
C ILE A 9 9.49 -18.55 37.14
N ILE A 10 9.44 -18.78 35.82
CA ILE A 10 10.31 -18.09 34.86
C ILE A 10 9.76 -16.66 34.72
N PHE A 11 10.38 -15.73 35.43
CA PHE A 11 10.22 -14.28 35.17
C PHE A 11 10.92 -14.00 33.84
N PHE A 12 10.16 -13.86 32.76
CA PHE A 12 10.61 -13.13 31.61
C PHE A 12 10.67 -11.65 32.01
N LEU A 13 11.87 -11.19 32.36
CA LEU A 13 12.14 -9.77 32.55
C LEU A 13 11.89 -9.04 31.23
N SER A 14 10.81 -8.22 31.20
CA SER A 14 10.55 -7.28 30.13
C SER A 14 11.77 -6.37 29.92
N GLN A 15 12.11 -6.06 28.68
CA GLN A 15 13.26 -5.19 28.33
C GLN A 15 13.11 -3.73 28.83
N PHE A 16 12.08 -3.43 29.60
CA PHE A 16 11.75 -2.07 30.09
C PHE A 16 11.81 -1.92 31.61
N SER A 17 12.66 -2.68 32.30
CA SER A 17 12.82 -2.62 33.78
C SER A 17 13.33 -1.28 34.35
N GLY A 18 12.93 -0.15 33.81
CA GLY A 18 13.29 1.19 34.31
C GLY A 18 12.20 2.26 34.18
N TYR A 19 11.06 1.97 33.55
CA TYR A 19 9.98 2.94 33.37
C TYR A 19 8.80 2.63 34.29
N SER A 20 8.16 3.66 34.86
CA SER A 20 6.88 3.49 35.55
C SER A 20 5.78 3.17 34.52
N GLN A 21 4.72 2.46 34.94
CA GLN A 21 3.56 2.16 34.08
C GLN A 21 2.99 3.42 33.42
N ASP A 22 2.84 4.51 34.16
CA ASP A 22 2.39 5.82 33.65
C ASP A 22 3.28 6.36 32.54
N SER A 23 4.58 6.09 32.56
CA SER A 23 5.50 6.52 31.49
C SER A 23 5.34 5.67 30.23
N VAL A 24 5.15 4.35 30.37
CA VAL A 24 4.90 3.44 29.24
C VAL A 24 3.59 3.80 28.55
N GLU A 25 2.52 4.09 29.29
CA GLU A 25 1.23 4.52 28.75
C GLU A 25 1.34 5.82 27.95
N LYS A 26 2.08 6.83 28.45
CA LYS A 26 2.34 8.08 27.72
C LYS A 26 3.10 7.82 26.41
N TYR A 27 4.07 6.90 26.39
CA TYR A 27 4.79 6.52 25.17
C TYR A 27 3.88 5.79 24.19
N ALA A 28 3.06 4.86 24.65
CA ALA A 28 2.06 4.16 23.86
C ALA A 28 1.07 5.12 23.18
N ALA A 29 0.50 6.04 23.98
CA ALA A 29 -0.45 7.05 23.48
C ALA A 29 0.20 8.00 22.47
N LYS A 30 1.46 8.41 22.69
CA LYS A 30 2.22 9.23 21.75
C LYS A 30 2.50 8.49 20.46
N ALA A 31 2.93 7.22 20.51
CA ALA A 31 3.17 6.40 19.35
C ALA A 31 1.88 6.24 18.52
N TYR A 32 0.76 5.90 19.16
CA TYR A 32 -0.55 5.80 18.51
C TYR A 32 -0.98 7.11 17.85
N LYS A 33 -0.87 8.25 18.54
CA LYS A 33 -1.21 9.58 18.02
C LYS A 33 -0.37 9.96 16.79
N ASN A 34 0.86 9.50 16.75
CA ASN A 34 1.81 9.76 15.66
C ASN A 34 1.71 8.73 14.52
N ASN A 35 0.73 7.81 14.56
CA ASN A 35 0.58 6.68 13.63
C ASN A 35 1.80 5.73 13.61
N ASN A 36 2.65 5.76 14.63
CA ASN A 36 3.70 4.77 14.84
C ASN A 36 3.08 3.51 15.45
N PHE A 37 2.27 2.82 14.62
CA PHE A 37 1.46 1.70 15.08
C PHE A 37 2.30 0.51 15.53
N THR A 38 3.47 0.31 14.94
CA THR A 38 4.38 -0.77 15.35
C THR A 38 4.85 -0.60 16.80
N GLU A 39 5.26 0.62 17.18
CA GLU A 39 5.64 0.91 18.57
C GLU A 39 4.40 0.97 19.48
N ALA A 40 3.27 1.49 18.99
CA ALA A 40 2.03 1.51 19.77
C ALA A 40 1.59 0.09 20.17
N ILE A 41 1.59 -0.87 19.21
CA ILE A 41 1.28 -2.28 19.45
C ILE A 41 2.14 -2.81 20.59
N LYS A 42 3.46 -2.66 20.48
CA LYS A 42 4.43 -3.17 21.46
C LYS A 42 4.15 -2.63 22.88
N PHE A 43 4.01 -1.31 23.01
CA PHE A 43 3.79 -0.71 24.34
C PHE A 43 2.43 -1.06 24.92
N TYR A 44 1.36 -1.10 24.10
CA TYR A 44 0.05 -1.47 24.61
C TYR A 44 -0.06 -2.97 24.91
N GLU A 45 0.68 -3.84 24.23
CA GLU A 45 0.78 -5.26 24.58
C GLU A 45 1.45 -5.43 25.95
N ASP A 46 2.55 -4.73 26.22
CA ASP A 46 3.20 -4.72 27.55
C ASP A 46 2.24 -4.22 28.64
N LEU A 47 1.45 -3.18 28.38
CA LEU A 47 0.44 -2.66 29.32
C LEU A 47 -0.69 -3.65 29.57
N LEU A 48 -1.12 -4.43 28.56
CA LEU A 48 -2.15 -5.46 28.72
C LEU A 48 -1.70 -6.64 29.59
N GLU A 49 -0.40 -6.86 29.82
CA GLU A 49 0.08 -7.90 30.76
C GLU A 49 -0.39 -7.59 32.20
N SER A 50 -0.40 -6.31 32.57
CA SER A 50 -0.88 -5.85 33.90
C SER A 50 -2.38 -5.59 33.96
N GLU A 51 -3.00 -5.19 32.84
CA GLU A 51 -4.43 -4.84 32.72
C GLU A 51 -5.11 -5.58 31.57
N PRO A 52 -5.28 -6.92 31.65
CA PRO A 52 -5.69 -7.77 30.52
C PRO A 52 -7.07 -7.47 29.92
N VAL A 53 -7.92 -6.68 30.61
CA VAL A 53 -9.28 -6.31 30.19
C VAL A 53 -9.46 -4.79 30.04
N ASN A 54 -8.35 -4.03 29.98
CA ASN A 54 -8.42 -2.61 29.77
C ASN A 54 -8.98 -2.32 28.36
N ARG A 55 -10.17 -1.71 28.30
CA ARG A 55 -10.92 -1.48 27.06
C ARG A 55 -10.16 -0.56 26.11
N GLU A 56 -9.50 0.48 26.62
CA GLU A 56 -8.74 1.41 25.80
C GLU A 56 -7.53 0.72 25.15
N PHE A 57 -6.78 -0.07 25.91
CA PHE A 57 -5.60 -0.77 25.39
C PHE A 57 -5.99 -1.80 24.34
N LEU A 58 -7.04 -2.59 24.58
CA LEU A 58 -7.58 -3.55 23.61
C LEU A 58 -7.97 -2.85 22.30
N PHE A 59 -8.67 -1.72 22.38
CA PHE A 59 -9.06 -0.93 21.23
C PHE A 59 -7.84 -0.39 20.47
N LYS A 60 -6.91 0.25 21.17
CA LYS A 60 -5.72 0.85 20.57
C LYS A 60 -4.84 -0.18 19.86
N ILE A 61 -4.65 -1.37 20.45
CA ILE A 61 -3.91 -2.46 19.80
C ILE A 61 -4.65 -2.93 18.54
N GLY A 62 -5.94 -3.22 18.64
CA GLY A 62 -6.72 -3.70 17.52
C GLY A 62 -6.69 -2.73 16.34
N VAL A 63 -6.92 -1.43 16.60
CA VAL A 63 -6.85 -0.38 15.56
C VAL A 63 -5.42 -0.22 15.04
N SER A 64 -4.40 -0.36 15.88
CA SER A 64 -3.01 -0.28 15.44
C SER A 64 -2.65 -1.41 14.48
N TYR A 65 -3.09 -2.64 14.75
CA TYR A 65 -2.92 -3.75 13.78
C TYR A 65 -3.63 -3.48 12.47
N LEU A 66 -4.89 -3.02 12.49
CA LEU A 66 -5.66 -2.69 11.27
C LEU A 66 -5.03 -1.57 10.44
N SER A 67 -4.29 -0.67 11.08
CA SER A 67 -3.71 0.53 10.46
C SER A 67 -2.21 0.39 10.15
N SER A 68 -1.60 -0.71 10.52
CA SER A 68 -0.17 -0.97 10.32
C SER A 68 0.09 -1.85 9.10
N ASN A 69 1.36 -1.94 8.69
CA ASN A 69 1.84 -2.94 7.72
C ASN A 69 2.27 -4.25 8.41
N VAL A 70 1.95 -4.41 9.70
CA VAL A 70 2.06 -5.67 10.41
C VAL A 70 0.81 -6.50 10.10
N ASP A 71 0.87 -7.81 10.28
CA ASP A 71 -0.23 -8.74 10.03
C ASP A 71 -1.57 -8.25 10.65
N LYS A 72 -2.42 -7.64 9.81
CA LYS A 72 -3.72 -7.06 10.21
C LYS A 72 -4.69 -8.11 10.77
N SER A 73 -4.48 -9.39 10.44
CA SER A 73 -5.30 -10.47 10.96
C SER A 73 -5.25 -10.59 12.49
N LYS A 74 -4.17 -10.12 13.10
CA LYS A 74 -4.01 -10.13 14.57
C LYS A 74 -4.95 -9.19 15.31
N ALA A 75 -5.53 -8.20 14.63
CA ALA A 75 -6.49 -7.27 15.22
C ALA A 75 -7.68 -7.98 15.86
N ILE A 76 -8.13 -9.10 15.26
CA ILE A 76 -9.31 -9.82 15.70
C ILE A 76 -9.22 -10.28 17.17
N LYS A 77 -8.05 -10.74 17.60
CA LYS A 77 -7.81 -11.20 18.97
C LYS A 77 -8.20 -10.14 20.04
N TYR A 78 -7.91 -8.89 19.75
CA TYR A 78 -8.12 -7.78 20.67
C TYR A 78 -9.51 -7.16 20.55
N LEU A 79 -9.96 -6.98 19.30
CA LEU A 79 -11.26 -6.36 19.03
C LEU A 79 -12.44 -7.28 19.36
N GLU A 80 -12.32 -8.59 19.12
CA GLU A 80 -13.33 -9.58 19.51
C GLU A 80 -13.46 -9.67 21.04
N LYS A 81 -12.31 -9.70 21.76
CA LYS A 81 -12.30 -9.64 23.23
C LYS A 81 -12.95 -8.36 23.76
N LEU A 82 -12.67 -7.21 23.11
CA LEU A 82 -13.32 -5.96 23.49
C LEU A 82 -14.82 -5.97 23.20
N TYR A 83 -15.24 -6.57 22.09
CA TYR A 83 -16.65 -6.72 21.73
C TYR A 83 -17.42 -7.59 22.75
N GLU A 84 -16.79 -8.64 23.27
CA GLU A 84 -17.39 -9.45 24.38
C GLU A 84 -17.58 -8.63 25.66
N ILE A 85 -16.72 -7.66 25.96
CA ILE A 85 -16.79 -6.79 27.14
C ILE A 85 -17.80 -5.65 26.94
N ASP A 86 -17.93 -5.12 25.74
CA ASP A 86 -18.71 -3.93 25.41
C ASP A 86 -19.45 -4.06 24.09
N PRO A 87 -20.44 -5.00 24.01
CA PRO A 87 -21.12 -5.33 22.77
C PRO A 87 -22.01 -4.21 22.22
N GLU A 88 -22.41 -3.25 23.06
CA GLU A 88 -23.28 -2.12 22.67
C GLU A 88 -22.49 -0.93 22.12
N ASN A 89 -21.19 -1.01 22.04
CA ASN A 89 -20.34 0.05 21.51
C ASN A 89 -20.37 0.05 19.98
N HIS A 90 -21.22 0.89 19.41
CA HIS A 90 -21.43 0.94 17.95
C HIS A 90 -20.16 1.31 17.19
N GLU A 91 -19.32 2.20 17.71
CA GLU A 91 -18.04 2.56 17.04
C GLU A 91 -17.10 1.35 16.90
N LEU A 92 -17.15 0.43 17.85
CA LEU A 92 -16.34 -0.80 17.83
C LEU A 92 -16.76 -1.73 16.69
N TRP A 93 -18.05 -1.79 16.35
CA TRP A 93 -18.58 -2.72 15.33
C TRP A 93 -17.90 -2.56 13.97
N TYR A 94 -17.57 -1.31 13.58
CA TYR A 94 -16.84 -1.04 12.35
C TYR A 94 -15.45 -1.70 12.34
N TYR A 95 -14.71 -1.59 13.44
CA TYR A 95 -13.36 -2.16 13.55
C TYR A 95 -13.38 -3.67 13.68
N VAL A 96 -14.38 -4.23 14.37
CA VAL A 96 -14.61 -5.68 14.43
C VAL A 96 -14.96 -6.24 13.04
N ALA A 97 -15.79 -5.52 12.28
CA ALA A 97 -16.11 -5.89 10.91
C ALA A 97 -14.85 -5.94 10.02
N LEU A 98 -13.98 -4.93 10.12
CA LEU A 98 -12.69 -4.93 9.41
C LEU A 98 -11.81 -6.11 9.83
N ALA A 99 -11.72 -6.39 11.15
CA ALA A 99 -10.92 -7.50 11.65
C ALA A 99 -11.43 -8.85 11.13
N TYR A 100 -12.73 -9.05 11.06
CA TYR A 100 -13.32 -10.22 10.43
C TYR A 100 -13.01 -10.31 8.94
N HIS A 101 -13.06 -9.20 8.21
CA HIS A 101 -12.70 -9.16 6.78
C HIS A 101 -11.25 -9.62 6.56
N TYR A 102 -10.29 -9.03 7.28
CA TYR A 102 -8.87 -9.42 7.20
C TYR A 102 -8.58 -10.86 7.65
N ASN A 103 -9.49 -11.47 8.39
CA ASN A 103 -9.44 -12.88 8.78
C ASN A 103 -10.29 -13.80 7.91
N PHE A 104 -10.78 -13.32 6.76
CA PHE A 104 -11.63 -14.06 5.83
C PHE A 104 -12.92 -14.62 6.45
N GLN A 105 -13.36 -14.08 7.58
CA GLN A 105 -14.66 -14.39 8.20
C GLN A 105 -15.76 -13.49 7.59
N ILE A 106 -15.96 -13.66 6.29
CA ILE A 106 -16.67 -12.70 5.45
C ILE A 106 -18.13 -12.50 5.88
N ASP A 107 -18.84 -13.56 6.27
CA ASP A 107 -20.24 -13.46 6.72
C ASP A 107 -20.38 -12.64 8.00
N ARG A 108 -19.49 -12.87 8.97
CA ARG A 108 -19.42 -12.07 10.20
C ARG A 108 -19.08 -10.61 9.92
N SER A 109 -18.16 -10.38 8.98
CA SER A 109 -17.79 -9.01 8.57
C SER A 109 -19.01 -8.27 8.00
N ILE A 110 -19.76 -8.90 7.09
CA ILE A 110 -20.97 -8.30 6.52
C ILE A 110 -21.99 -8.00 7.63
N GLU A 111 -22.26 -8.96 8.52
CA GLU A 111 -23.19 -8.79 9.64
C GLU A 111 -22.81 -7.56 10.49
N MET A 112 -21.56 -7.44 10.90
CA MET A 112 -21.09 -6.33 11.73
C MET A 112 -21.13 -4.98 10.99
N PHE A 113 -20.83 -4.94 9.69
CA PHE A 113 -20.99 -3.72 8.89
C PHE A 113 -22.46 -3.31 8.75
N GLU A 114 -23.35 -4.25 8.51
CA GLU A 114 -24.80 -3.96 8.42
C GLU A 114 -25.36 -3.48 9.78
N MET A 115 -24.91 -4.05 10.89
CA MET A 115 -25.25 -3.57 12.24
C MET A 115 -24.75 -2.13 12.48
N TYR A 116 -23.53 -1.80 12.03
CA TYR A 116 -22.94 -0.47 12.19
C TYR A 116 -23.59 0.59 11.28
N LYS A 117 -24.00 0.22 10.07
CA LYS A 117 -24.47 1.13 9.02
C LYS A 117 -25.50 2.17 9.45
N PRO A 118 -26.54 1.86 10.28
CA PRO A 118 -27.52 2.85 10.75
C PRO A 118 -26.92 3.98 11.60
N PHE A 119 -25.78 3.73 12.26
CA PHE A 119 -25.11 4.66 13.15
C PHE A 119 -24.03 5.47 12.43
N ALA A 120 -23.68 5.10 11.21
CA ALA A 120 -22.65 5.74 10.42
C ALA A 120 -23.10 7.12 9.91
N LYS A 121 -22.23 8.13 10.01
CA LYS A 121 -22.40 9.43 9.33
C LYS A 121 -22.32 9.23 7.81
N GLU A 122 -22.95 10.11 7.03
CA GLU A 122 -23.08 9.95 5.56
C GLU A 122 -21.76 9.57 4.85
N LYS A 123 -20.68 10.30 5.11
CA LYS A 123 -19.38 9.97 4.51
C LYS A 123 -18.89 8.56 4.89
N ARG A 124 -19.10 8.14 6.12
CA ARG A 124 -18.71 6.80 6.61
C ARG A 124 -19.65 5.72 6.05
N LYS A 125 -20.91 6.06 5.80
CA LYS A 125 -21.90 5.16 5.24
C LYS A 125 -21.52 4.67 3.84
N ILE A 126 -21.03 5.59 2.98
CA ILE A 126 -20.49 5.25 1.66
C ILE A 126 -19.34 4.23 1.79
N GLN A 127 -18.41 4.48 2.73
CA GLN A 127 -17.30 3.56 3.00
C GLN A 127 -17.79 2.18 3.48
N VAL A 128 -18.77 2.15 4.38
CA VAL A 128 -19.35 0.89 4.87
C VAL A 128 -20.01 0.11 3.74
N GLU A 129 -20.77 0.78 2.88
CA GLU A 129 -21.39 0.15 1.70
C GLU A 129 -20.35 -0.42 0.74
N GLN A 130 -19.25 0.31 0.52
CA GLN A 130 -18.12 -0.21 -0.27
C GLN A 130 -17.50 -1.45 0.40
N ARG A 131 -17.26 -1.43 1.72
CA ARG A 131 -16.73 -2.61 2.44
C ARG A 131 -17.66 -3.82 2.36
N ILE A 132 -18.99 -3.63 2.42
CA ILE A 132 -19.94 -4.71 2.22
C ILE A 132 -19.89 -5.27 0.79
N ARG A 133 -19.75 -4.39 -0.23
CA ARG A 133 -19.54 -4.83 -1.62
C ARG A 133 -18.25 -5.65 -1.74
N ASN A 134 -17.13 -5.16 -1.17
CA ASN A 134 -15.86 -5.86 -1.16
C ASN A 134 -15.97 -7.25 -0.51
N CYS A 135 -16.63 -7.35 0.63
CA CYS A 135 -16.90 -8.64 1.27
C CYS A 135 -17.66 -9.61 0.34
N LYS A 136 -18.67 -9.11 -0.38
CA LYS A 136 -19.43 -9.94 -1.33
C LYS A 136 -18.58 -10.39 -2.51
N SER A 137 -17.77 -9.48 -3.09
CA SER A 137 -16.81 -9.80 -4.15
C SER A 137 -15.75 -10.80 -3.67
N THR A 138 -15.26 -10.65 -2.43
CA THR A 138 -14.30 -11.59 -1.83
C THR A 138 -14.79 -13.03 -1.90
N LYS A 139 -16.05 -13.29 -1.56
CA LYS A 139 -16.63 -14.65 -1.64
C LYS A 139 -16.57 -15.23 -3.06
N VAL A 140 -16.89 -14.41 -4.04
CA VAL A 140 -16.89 -14.84 -5.45
C VAL A 140 -15.46 -15.10 -5.92
N LEU A 141 -14.55 -14.13 -5.72
CA LEU A 141 -13.16 -14.22 -6.19
C LEU A 141 -12.38 -15.33 -5.50
N MET A 142 -12.60 -15.56 -4.21
CA MET A 142 -11.99 -16.69 -3.49
C MET A 142 -12.45 -18.05 -4.01
N SER A 143 -13.68 -18.16 -4.50
CA SER A 143 -14.19 -19.41 -5.11
C SER A 143 -13.57 -19.68 -6.50
N GLN A 144 -12.99 -18.66 -7.12
CA GLN A 144 -12.33 -18.68 -8.44
C GLN A 144 -10.84 -18.45 -8.33
N ARG A 145 -10.21 -19.03 -7.31
CA ARG A 145 -8.79 -18.84 -6.98
C ARG A 145 -7.89 -19.04 -8.19
N VAL A 146 -7.00 -18.05 -8.44
CA VAL A 146 -5.94 -18.18 -9.45
C VAL A 146 -4.74 -18.97 -8.89
N HIS A 147 -4.10 -19.73 -9.78
CA HIS A 147 -2.95 -20.56 -9.39
C HIS A 147 -1.65 -19.76 -9.50
N VAL A 148 -1.21 -19.23 -8.38
CA VAL A 148 0.07 -18.49 -8.26
C VAL A 148 0.82 -18.96 -7.04
N THR A 149 2.15 -18.82 -7.08
CA THR A 149 3.05 -19.06 -5.96
C THR A 149 3.76 -17.75 -5.61
N PHE A 150 3.82 -17.42 -4.33
CA PHE A 150 4.57 -16.27 -3.83
C PHE A 150 5.90 -16.73 -3.26
N GLU A 151 6.97 -16.07 -3.68
CA GLU A 151 8.31 -16.29 -3.15
C GLU A 151 8.84 -14.99 -2.55
N ASN A 152 9.32 -15.07 -1.31
CA ASN A 152 9.99 -13.94 -0.68
C ASN A 152 11.43 -13.87 -1.19
N LEU A 153 11.83 -12.71 -1.74
CA LEU A 153 13.17 -12.52 -2.31
C LEU A 153 14.31 -12.48 -1.27
N GLY A 154 13.97 -12.65 0.01
CA GLY A 154 14.94 -12.79 1.10
C GLY A 154 15.58 -11.48 1.56
N PRO A 155 16.51 -11.54 2.53
CA PRO A 155 17.01 -10.37 3.25
C PRO A 155 17.98 -9.49 2.44
N LEU A 156 18.37 -9.91 1.25
CA LEU A 156 19.13 -9.05 0.33
C LEU A 156 18.26 -7.95 -0.27
N ILE A 157 16.97 -8.21 -0.39
CA ILE A 157 15.96 -7.32 -0.96
C ILE A 157 15.03 -6.81 0.14
N ASN A 158 14.31 -7.74 0.81
CA ASN A 158 13.30 -7.42 1.80
C ASN A 158 13.91 -7.09 3.16
N THR A 159 13.35 -6.11 3.84
CA THR A 159 13.77 -5.69 5.18
C THR A 159 12.59 -5.70 6.15
N LYS A 160 12.85 -5.35 7.40
CA LYS A 160 11.79 -5.12 8.40
C LYS A 160 11.06 -3.78 8.23
N TYR A 161 11.51 -2.94 7.30
CA TYR A 161 10.92 -1.66 6.97
C TYR A 161 10.01 -1.79 5.76
N PRO A 162 9.14 -0.82 5.47
CA PRO A 162 8.35 -0.84 4.25
C PRO A 162 9.23 -0.86 3.00
N ASP A 163 9.10 -1.91 2.21
CA ASP A 163 9.65 -2.08 0.87
C ASP A 163 8.45 -2.28 -0.06
N TYR A 164 8.25 -1.37 -1.03
CA TYR A 164 7.02 -1.28 -1.82
C TYR A 164 7.27 -0.72 -3.23
N TYR A 165 6.28 -0.75 -4.08
CA TYR A 165 6.34 -0.30 -5.48
C TYR A 165 7.46 -0.99 -6.27
N PRO A 166 7.44 -2.34 -6.36
CA PRO A 166 8.42 -3.08 -7.15
C PRO A 166 8.12 -2.95 -8.64
N PHE A 167 9.15 -2.70 -9.44
CA PHE A 167 9.11 -2.75 -10.89
C PHE A 167 10.27 -3.60 -11.39
N VAL A 168 9.96 -4.51 -12.31
CA VAL A 168 10.93 -5.45 -12.90
C VAL A 168 11.02 -5.19 -14.39
N SER A 169 12.23 -5.21 -14.95
CA SER A 169 12.43 -5.15 -16.40
C SER A 169 11.88 -6.39 -17.08
N LYS A 170 11.51 -6.28 -18.37
CA LYS A 170 10.92 -7.36 -19.18
C LYS A 170 11.77 -8.63 -19.24
N ASP A 171 13.09 -8.47 -19.19
CA ASP A 171 14.06 -9.57 -19.19
C ASP A 171 14.24 -10.22 -17.80
N ASP A 172 13.55 -9.70 -16.79
CA ASP A 172 13.64 -10.13 -15.38
C ASP A 172 15.03 -9.99 -14.76
N GLU A 173 15.90 -9.17 -15.33
CA GLU A 173 17.28 -8.98 -14.90
C GLU A 173 17.45 -7.83 -13.90
N TYR A 174 16.52 -6.87 -13.91
CA TYR A 174 16.61 -5.64 -13.13
C TYR A 174 15.34 -5.42 -12.29
N LEU A 175 15.52 -5.19 -10.99
CA LEU A 175 14.44 -4.83 -10.07
C LEU A 175 14.73 -3.48 -9.44
N THR A 176 13.74 -2.59 -9.45
CA THR A 176 13.72 -1.37 -8.67
C THR A 176 12.51 -1.34 -7.75
N PHE A 177 12.64 -0.72 -6.60
CA PHE A 177 11.56 -0.58 -5.61
C PHE A 177 11.81 0.60 -4.69
N THR A 178 10.80 1.00 -3.96
CA THR A 178 10.88 2.07 -2.95
C THR A 178 11.06 1.47 -1.56
N SER A 179 11.86 2.11 -0.71
CA SER A 179 12.10 1.64 0.64
C SER A 179 12.18 2.76 1.67
N ARG A 180 11.60 2.55 2.85
CA ARG A 180 11.67 3.46 4.00
C ARG A 180 12.59 2.91 5.11
N ARG A 181 13.66 2.23 4.71
CA ARG A 181 14.65 1.61 5.62
C ARG A 181 15.56 2.64 6.29
N ILE A 182 16.22 2.22 7.35
CA ILE A 182 17.27 3.03 7.98
C ILE A 182 18.38 3.40 6.98
N ASN A 183 18.99 4.57 7.17
CA ASN A 183 20.06 5.12 6.32
C ASN A 183 19.63 5.54 4.91
N THR A 184 18.35 5.89 4.70
CA THR A 184 17.93 6.60 3.49
C THR A 184 18.63 7.94 3.34
N THR A 185 18.64 8.49 2.13
CA THR A 185 19.41 9.71 1.78
C THR A 185 18.91 10.94 2.53
N GLY A 186 17.60 11.06 2.75
CA GLY A 186 16.98 12.12 3.56
C GLY A 186 17.43 12.09 5.03
N GLY A 187 17.77 10.90 5.55
CA GLY A 187 18.40 10.71 6.86
C GLY A 187 17.51 10.99 8.06
N TYR A 188 16.26 11.43 7.89
CA TYR A 188 15.32 11.71 8.98
C TYR A 188 14.26 10.63 9.09
N GLN A 189 13.79 10.43 10.31
CA GLN A 189 12.72 9.51 10.66
C GLN A 189 11.42 10.28 10.85
N TYR A 190 10.35 9.82 10.22
CA TYR A 190 9.01 10.34 10.41
C TYR A 190 8.42 9.91 11.76
N PHE A 191 7.36 10.58 12.18
CA PHE A 191 6.65 10.26 13.42
C PHE A 191 6.05 8.85 13.43
N ASP A 192 5.79 8.27 12.26
CA ASP A 192 5.31 6.89 12.10
C ASP A 192 6.40 5.82 12.35
N GLY A 193 7.63 6.25 12.63
CA GLY A 193 8.76 5.38 12.94
C GLY A 193 9.56 4.92 11.74
N PHE A 194 9.17 5.28 10.51
CA PHE A 194 9.89 4.93 9.28
C PHE A 194 10.70 6.12 8.75
N PHE A 195 11.65 5.84 7.87
CA PHE A 195 12.51 6.88 7.30
C PHE A 195 11.93 7.46 6.01
N ALA A 196 12.48 8.59 5.55
CA ALA A 196 12.18 9.11 4.22
C ALA A 196 12.40 8.04 3.16
N SER A 197 11.61 8.03 2.11
CA SER A 197 11.71 6.99 1.09
C SER A 197 12.87 7.23 0.13
N ASP A 198 13.59 6.15 -0.20
CA ASP A 198 14.62 6.09 -1.22
C ASP A 198 14.27 5.03 -2.28
N ILE A 199 14.67 5.28 -3.51
CA ILE A 199 14.65 4.30 -4.60
C ILE A 199 15.81 3.33 -4.40
N MET A 200 15.48 2.03 -4.38
CA MET A 200 16.44 0.92 -4.29
C MET A 200 16.47 0.17 -5.61
N MET A 201 17.61 -0.41 -5.94
CA MET A 201 17.84 -1.13 -7.19
C MET A 201 18.68 -2.38 -6.94
N THR A 202 18.43 -3.41 -7.73
CA THR A 202 19.25 -4.62 -7.79
C THR A 202 19.21 -5.24 -9.18
N GLU A 203 20.20 -6.03 -9.48
CA GLU A 203 20.36 -6.78 -10.73
C GLU A 203 20.61 -8.25 -10.39
N LYS A 204 20.30 -9.18 -11.30
CA LYS A 204 20.65 -10.58 -11.14
C LYS A 204 22.12 -10.82 -11.40
N ASP A 205 22.70 -11.73 -10.65
CA ASP A 205 24.02 -12.29 -10.91
C ASP A 205 24.00 -13.31 -12.05
N THR A 206 25.14 -13.84 -12.42
CA THR A 206 25.28 -14.85 -13.48
C THR A 206 24.58 -16.18 -13.15
N ALA A 207 24.16 -16.39 -11.91
CA ALA A 207 23.40 -17.57 -11.47
C ALA A 207 21.88 -17.30 -11.47
N GLY A 208 21.44 -16.07 -11.83
CA GLY A 208 20.03 -15.66 -11.88
C GLY A 208 19.45 -15.23 -10.54
N ASN A 209 20.26 -14.97 -9.51
CA ASN A 209 19.80 -14.51 -8.21
C ASN A 209 19.97 -12.99 -8.10
N PHE A 210 18.99 -12.29 -7.52
CA PHE A 210 19.12 -10.87 -7.24
C PHE A 210 20.26 -10.61 -6.23
N GLU A 211 21.14 -9.69 -6.59
CA GLU A 211 22.17 -9.19 -5.68
C GLU A 211 21.56 -8.35 -4.55
N LYS A 212 22.42 -7.99 -3.57
CA LYS A 212 21.99 -7.09 -2.50
C LYS A 212 21.52 -5.75 -3.06
N ALA A 213 20.31 -5.34 -2.70
CA ALA A 213 19.76 -4.05 -3.12
C ALA A 213 20.63 -2.88 -2.66
N ARG A 214 20.87 -1.96 -3.58
CA ARG A 214 21.64 -0.72 -3.39
C ARG A 214 20.76 0.51 -3.65
N LYS A 215 21.14 1.64 -3.09
CA LYS A 215 20.46 2.91 -3.37
C LYS A 215 20.62 3.32 -4.83
N GLY A 216 19.61 3.98 -5.38
CA GLY A 216 19.61 4.53 -6.74
C GLY A 216 20.66 5.62 -7.01
N GLY A 217 21.34 6.07 -5.95
CA GLY A 217 22.38 7.12 -6.02
C GLY A 217 21.80 8.52 -5.82
N SER A 218 22.69 9.51 -5.67
CA SER A 218 22.35 10.89 -5.31
C SER A 218 21.57 11.67 -6.38
N ARG A 219 21.46 11.15 -7.59
CA ARG A 219 20.60 11.75 -8.62
C ARG A 219 19.16 11.38 -8.46
N LEU A 220 18.87 10.13 -8.05
CA LEU A 220 17.52 9.63 -7.84
C LEU A 220 17.02 9.88 -6.42
N ASN A 221 17.92 9.77 -5.43
CA ASN A 221 17.59 9.88 -4.03
C ASN A 221 18.11 11.21 -3.49
N THR A 222 17.19 12.06 -3.10
CA THR A 222 17.45 13.41 -2.58
C THR A 222 17.24 13.45 -1.06
N LYS A 223 17.08 14.63 -0.48
CA LYS A 223 16.66 14.78 0.91
C LYS A 223 15.14 14.64 1.13
N HIS A 224 14.37 14.47 0.06
CA HIS A 224 12.92 14.34 0.07
C HIS A 224 12.49 12.85 0.01
N ASP A 225 11.19 12.60 -0.05
CA ASP A 225 10.69 11.27 -0.37
C ASP A 225 10.77 11.06 -1.88
N ASP A 226 11.64 10.15 -2.27
CA ASP A 226 11.83 9.76 -3.66
C ASP A 226 11.35 8.33 -3.86
N GLN A 227 10.45 8.13 -4.83
CA GLN A 227 9.79 6.85 -5.06
C GLN A 227 9.87 6.47 -6.54
N CYS A 228 10.18 5.21 -6.81
CA CYS A 228 9.97 4.65 -8.13
C CYS A 228 8.47 4.41 -8.32
N VAL A 229 7.88 5.02 -9.33
CA VAL A 229 6.43 4.94 -9.60
C VAL A 229 6.11 4.46 -11.01
N GLY A 230 7.12 3.97 -11.72
CA GLY A 230 7.01 3.35 -13.03
C GLY A 230 8.35 3.03 -13.63
N LEU A 231 8.39 2.01 -14.48
CA LEU A 231 9.57 1.58 -15.24
C LEU A 231 9.13 1.18 -16.64
N SER A 232 9.88 1.61 -17.68
CA SER A 232 9.64 1.09 -19.03
C SER A 232 10.00 -0.39 -19.12
N ASP A 233 9.39 -1.11 -20.06
CA ASP A 233 9.60 -2.56 -20.27
C ASP A 233 11.07 -2.94 -20.38
N ASP A 234 11.84 -2.14 -21.08
CA ASP A 234 13.28 -2.36 -21.29
C ASP A 234 14.15 -1.93 -20.09
N GLY A 235 13.54 -1.47 -19.00
CA GLY A 235 14.22 -1.01 -17.79
C GLY A 235 15.03 0.28 -17.97
N ARG A 236 14.87 1.01 -19.09
CA ARG A 236 15.71 2.17 -19.41
C ARG A 236 15.13 3.50 -18.98
N THR A 237 13.81 3.61 -18.87
CA THR A 237 13.13 4.82 -18.41
C THR A 237 12.43 4.56 -17.09
N MET A 238 12.84 5.26 -16.04
CA MET A 238 12.22 5.20 -14.72
C MET A 238 11.36 6.45 -14.50
N PHE A 239 10.15 6.26 -13.99
CA PHE A 239 9.31 7.35 -13.49
C PHE A 239 9.49 7.46 -11.98
N ILE A 240 9.66 8.70 -11.53
CA ILE A 240 10.03 9.03 -10.16
C ILE A 240 9.02 10.04 -9.64
N TYR A 241 8.42 9.72 -8.49
CA TYR A 241 7.67 10.68 -7.70
C TYR A 241 8.60 11.31 -6.67
N THR A 242 8.49 12.63 -6.50
CA THR A 242 9.13 13.32 -5.37
C THR A 242 8.18 14.37 -4.78
N ASN A 243 8.21 14.52 -3.44
CA ASN A 243 7.37 15.47 -2.73
C ASN A 243 8.05 16.82 -2.47
N GLU A 244 9.04 17.20 -3.27
CA GLU A 244 9.86 18.39 -3.08
C GLU A 244 9.05 19.67 -2.81
N ASN A 245 7.91 19.85 -3.49
CA ASN A 245 7.06 21.04 -3.38
C ASN A 245 5.70 20.77 -2.70
N LYS A 246 5.52 19.63 -2.04
CA LYS A 246 4.26 19.17 -1.41
C LYS A 246 3.11 18.87 -2.39
N ASP A 247 3.25 19.13 -3.66
CA ASP A 247 2.19 18.91 -4.67
C ASP A 247 2.30 17.52 -5.30
N GLY A 248 3.47 16.88 -5.19
CA GLY A 248 3.78 15.61 -5.83
C GLY A 248 3.92 15.78 -7.35
N ASN A 249 5.10 15.54 -7.87
CA ASN A 249 5.35 15.63 -9.32
C ASN A 249 6.02 14.35 -9.81
N ILE A 250 5.77 14.01 -11.07
CA ILE A 250 6.43 12.90 -11.75
C ILE A 250 7.58 13.43 -12.60
N TYR A 251 8.72 12.81 -12.41
CA TYR A 251 9.93 12.99 -13.19
C TYR A 251 10.23 11.72 -13.97
N LYS A 252 10.97 11.81 -15.03
CA LYS A 252 11.56 10.67 -15.74
C LYS A 252 13.08 10.72 -15.67
N SER A 253 13.72 9.58 -15.61
CA SER A 253 15.17 9.46 -15.69
C SER A 253 15.54 8.31 -16.60
N HIS A 254 16.56 8.50 -17.43
CA HIS A 254 17.05 7.48 -18.36
C HIS A 254 18.25 6.76 -17.79
N ARG A 255 18.27 5.44 -17.94
CA ARG A 255 19.38 4.58 -17.52
C ARG A 255 20.60 4.80 -18.42
N LYS A 256 21.73 5.00 -17.77
CA LYS A 256 23.08 4.94 -18.34
C LYS A 256 23.72 3.59 -17.98
N ILE A 257 24.95 3.33 -18.39
CA ILE A 257 25.60 2.02 -18.21
C ILE A 257 25.43 1.44 -16.79
N ASN A 258 25.70 2.22 -15.74
CA ASN A 258 25.65 1.72 -14.34
C ASN A 258 24.79 2.59 -13.41
N SER A 259 24.01 3.53 -13.92
CA SER A 259 23.23 4.48 -13.12
C SER A 259 22.12 5.11 -13.95
N PHE A 260 21.23 5.83 -13.31
CA PHE A 260 20.28 6.73 -13.96
C PHE A 260 20.83 8.13 -14.11
N GLY A 261 20.37 8.86 -15.13
CA GLY A 261 20.70 10.27 -15.37
C GLY A 261 20.01 11.20 -14.35
N GLU A 262 20.17 12.50 -14.55
CA GLU A 262 19.41 13.51 -13.80
C GLU A 262 17.92 13.36 -14.14
N PRO A 263 17.00 13.38 -13.15
CA PRO A 263 15.58 13.37 -13.39
C PRO A 263 15.12 14.64 -14.11
N GLU A 264 14.31 14.46 -15.14
CA GLU A 264 13.66 15.52 -15.89
C GLU A 264 12.17 15.58 -15.52
N LYS A 265 11.70 16.76 -15.09
CA LYS A 265 10.29 16.96 -14.79
C LYS A 265 9.45 16.76 -16.07
N LEU A 266 8.37 16.00 -15.97
CA LEU A 266 7.38 15.92 -17.05
C LEU A 266 6.66 17.29 -17.19
N GLY A 267 6.31 17.65 -18.43
CA GLY A 267 5.73 18.97 -18.73
C GLY A 267 4.41 19.24 -18.00
N ASP A 268 3.93 20.48 -18.09
CA ASP A 268 2.76 21.00 -17.35
C ASP A 268 1.44 20.31 -17.71
N HIS A 269 1.37 19.59 -18.83
CA HIS A 269 0.21 18.79 -19.20
C HIS A 269 0.12 17.50 -18.38
N VAL A 270 1.23 17.03 -17.77
CA VAL A 270 1.28 15.88 -16.88
C VAL A 270 1.31 16.35 -15.43
N ASN A 271 2.31 17.19 -15.09
CA ASN A 271 2.46 17.72 -13.74
C ASN A 271 1.63 19.00 -13.57
N THR A 272 0.52 18.88 -12.90
CA THR A 272 -0.41 19.99 -12.65
C THR A 272 -0.13 20.67 -11.28
N LYS A 273 -1.08 21.41 -10.74
CA LYS A 273 -1.07 21.91 -9.36
C LYS A 273 -1.71 20.93 -8.38
N LYS A 274 -2.02 19.74 -8.84
CA LYS A 274 -2.63 18.68 -8.06
C LYS A 274 -1.61 17.55 -7.87
N LEU A 275 -2.01 16.48 -7.23
CA LEU A 275 -1.18 15.30 -7.04
C LEU A 275 -1.17 14.45 -8.31
N GLU A 276 0.01 14.14 -8.79
CA GLU A 276 0.29 13.07 -9.74
C GLU A 276 1.12 12.01 -9.02
N SER A 277 0.69 10.74 -9.05
CA SER A 277 1.26 9.67 -8.20
C SER A 277 2.09 8.63 -8.95
N ALA A 278 1.69 8.23 -10.14
CA ALA A 278 2.37 7.17 -10.91
C ALA A 278 2.24 7.38 -12.41
N ALA A 279 3.15 6.80 -13.18
CA ALA A 279 3.09 6.83 -14.64
C ALA A 279 3.71 5.58 -15.27
N CYS A 280 3.20 5.19 -16.44
CA CYS A 280 3.84 4.22 -17.33
C CYS A 280 3.82 4.72 -18.77
N ILE A 281 4.72 4.19 -19.59
CA ILE A 281 4.87 4.56 -20.99
C ILE A 281 4.65 3.34 -21.89
N SER A 282 4.01 3.52 -23.05
CA SER A 282 3.85 2.45 -24.04
C SER A 282 5.21 1.99 -24.57
N HIS A 283 5.26 0.77 -25.12
CA HIS A 283 6.49 0.17 -25.63
C HIS A 283 7.21 1.02 -26.68
N ASP A 284 6.43 1.71 -27.54
CA ASP A 284 6.94 2.62 -28.57
C ASP A 284 7.22 4.05 -28.08
N GLU A 285 7.04 4.30 -26.76
CA GLU A 285 7.16 5.59 -26.09
C GLU A 285 6.23 6.70 -26.65
N SER A 286 5.20 6.36 -27.38
CA SER A 286 4.27 7.33 -27.98
C SER A 286 3.15 7.76 -27.04
N LEU A 287 2.77 6.91 -26.08
CA LEU A 287 1.71 7.13 -25.11
C LEU A 287 2.27 7.12 -23.67
N LEU A 288 1.78 8.02 -22.86
CA LEU A 288 2.04 8.06 -21.41
C LEU A 288 0.70 7.93 -20.68
N PHE A 289 0.61 6.99 -19.76
CA PHE A 289 -0.51 6.83 -18.83
C PHE A 289 -0.05 7.28 -17.45
N PHE A 290 -0.90 7.97 -16.73
CA PHE A 290 -0.55 8.48 -15.40
C PHE A 290 -1.79 8.68 -14.54
N SER A 291 -1.57 8.70 -13.23
CA SER A 291 -2.61 8.92 -12.22
C SER A 291 -2.54 10.37 -11.75
N SER A 292 -3.69 11.04 -11.71
CA SER A 292 -3.76 12.45 -11.28
C SER A 292 -5.08 12.78 -10.58
N LYS A 293 -5.01 13.73 -9.65
CA LYS A 293 -6.17 14.41 -9.04
C LYS A 293 -6.59 15.66 -9.78
N MET A 294 -6.30 15.78 -11.09
CA MET A 294 -6.68 16.98 -11.84
C MET A 294 -8.20 17.18 -11.86
N ASP A 295 -8.60 18.45 -11.96
CA ASP A 295 -10.01 18.83 -11.92
C ASP A 295 -10.77 18.25 -13.12
N GLY A 296 -12.01 17.80 -12.87
CA GLY A 296 -12.88 17.19 -13.89
C GLY A 296 -12.77 15.68 -14.00
N GLY A 297 -12.07 15.02 -13.07
CA GLY A 297 -12.06 13.57 -12.91
C GLY A 297 -13.38 13.01 -12.36
N TYR A 298 -13.44 11.71 -12.19
CA TYR A 298 -14.60 10.97 -11.64
C TYR A 298 -14.55 10.87 -10.13
N GLY A 299 -13.34 10.80 -9.55
CA GLY A 299 -13.19 10.53 -8.14
C GLY A 299 -11.98 11.14 -7.46
N GLY A 300 -11.18 10.29 -6.86
CA GLY A 300 -9.96 10.66 -6.17
C GLY A 300 -8.78 10.85 -7.13
N LEU A 301 -7.94 9.83 -7.25
CA LEU A 301 -6.98 9.70 -8.34
C LEU A 301 -7.69 9.05 -9.51
N ASP A 302 -7.61 9.64 -10.68
CA ASP A 302 -8.09 9.09 -11.94
C ASP A 302 -6.91 8.77 -12.87
N LEU A 303 -7.09 7.78 -13.74
CA LEU A 303 -6.13 7.48 -14.81
C LEU A 303 -6.39 8.33 -16.04
N TYR A 304 -5.30 8.89 -16.55
CA TYR A 304 -5.26 9.72 -17.77
C TYR A 304 -4.27 9.14 -18.76
N MET A 305 -4.45 9.48 -20.02
CA MET A 305 -3.54 9.17 -21.11
C MET A 305 -3.18 10.44 -21.87
N THR A 306 -1.91 10.56 -22.28
CA THR A 306 -1.47 11.59 -23.21
C THR A 306 -0.55 11.00 -24.27
N ARG A 307 -0.45 11.65 -25.43
CA ARG A 307 0.43 11.24 -26.53
C ARG A 307 1.62 12.19 -26.67
N LYS A 308 2.74 11.66 -27.11
CA LYS A 308 3.93 12.44 -27.41
C LYS A 308 3.73 13.20 -28.75
N LEU A 309 4.00 14.49 -28.74
CA LEU A 309 3.96 15.33 -29.92
C LEU A 309 5.29 15.25 -30.71
N PRO A 310 5.32 15.64 -31.99
CA PRO A 310 6.58 15.74 -32.74
C PRO A 310 7.62 16.67 -32.13
N SER A 311 7.20 17.63 -31.30
CA SER A 311 8.07 18.50 -30.50
C SER A 311 8.80 17.76 -29.36
N GLY A 312 8.36 16.55 -29.01
CA GLY A 312 8.80 15.79 -27.84
C GLY A 312 8.00 16.08 -26.57
N GLU A 313 7.11 17.07 -26.59
CA GLU A 313 6.22 17.42 -25.48
C GLU A 313 5.01 16.47 -25.43
N TRP A 314 4.34 16.42 -24.26
CA TRP A 314 3.09 15.69 -24.09
C TRP A 314 1.88 16.56 -24.49
N ALA A 315 0.95 15.98 -25.22
CA ALA A 315 -0.32 16.63 -25.59
C ALA A 315 -1.20 16.84 -24.33
N LEU A 316 -2.34 17.54 -24.50
CA LEU A 316 -3.34 17.61 -23.43
C LEU A 316 -3.83 16.19 -23.06
N PRO A 317 -3.86 15.83 -21.77
CA PRO A 317 -4.27 14.52 -21.35
C PRO A 317 -5.77 14.29 -21.54
N GLN A 318 -6.12 13.03 -21.71
CA GLN A 318 -7.49 12.54 -21.80
C GLN A 318 -7.75 11.60 -20.62
N ASN A 319 -8.85 11.85 -19.88
CA ASN A 319 -9.33 10.93 -18.87
C ASN A 319 -9.74 9.60 -19.53
N LEU A 320 -9.37 8.45 -18.96
CA LEU A 320 -9.68 7.13 -19.52
C LEU A 320 -11.18 6.76 -19.46
N GLY A 321 -11.99 7.59 -18.83
CA GLY A 321 -13.43 7.48 -18.80
C GLY A 321 -13.97 6.52 -17.73
N PRO A 322 -15.31 6.41 -17.66
CA PRO A 322 -16.00 5.76 -16.53
C PRO A 322 -15.93 4.23 -16.53
N ASN A 323 -15.36 3.62 -17.57
CA ASN A 323 -15.07 2.19 -17.51
C ASN A 323 -13.85 1.91 -16.61
N ILE A 324 -12.86 2.80 -16.65
CA ILE A 324 -11.61 2.68 -15.91
C ILE A 324 -11.70 3.43 -14.57
N ASN A 325 -12.14 4.69 -14.61
CA ASN A 325 -12.16 5.57 -13.44
C ASN A 325 -13.49 5.50 -12.70
N THR A 326 -13.43 5.50 -11.37
CA THR A 326 -14.59 5.42 -10.47
C THR A 326 -14.68 6.64 -9.55
N GLU A 327 -15.59 6.66 -8.60
CA GLU A 327 -15.65 7.68 -7.54
C GLU A 327 -14.53 7.55 -6.48
N PHE A 328 -13.68 6.51 -6.57
CA PHE A 328 -12.58 6.24 -5.65
C PHE A 328 -11.24 6.61 -6.26
N ASN A 329 -10.19 5.85 -5.95
CA ASN A 329 -8.86 6.06 -6.50
C ASN A 329 -8.51 4.94 -7.49
N GLU A 330 -7.99 5.33 -8.64
CA GLU A 330 -7.32 4.48 -9.61
C GLU A 330 -5.87 4.94 -9.76
N ASP A 331 -4.91 4.00 -9.57
CA ASP A 331 -3.48 4.32 -9.51
C ASP A 331 -2.61 3.23 -10.15
N PHE A 332 -1.31 3.51 -10.29
CA PHE A 332 -0.30 2.57 -10.78
C PHE A 332 -0.63 1.92 -12.12
N PRO A 333 -0.87 2.70 -13.19
CA PRO A 333 -1.05 2.15 -14.52
C PRO A 333 0.21 1.42 -14.98
N THR A 334 0.04 0.26 -15.62
CA THR A 334 1.11 -0.53 -16.24
C THR A 334 0.56 -1.24 -17.48
N HIS A 335 1.33 -1.30 -18.56
CA HIS A 335 0.94 -1.98 -19.79
C HIS A 335 1.49 -3.39 -19.90
N SER A 336 0.74 -4.25 -20.62
CA SER A 336 1.32 -5.47 -21.18
C SER A 336 2.34 -5.12 -22.28
N ILE A 337 3.26 -6.05 -22.55
CA ILE A 337 4.35 -5.89 -23.53
C ILE A 337 3.86 -5.51 -24.93
N ASP A 338 2.66 -5.95 -25.29
CA ASP A 338 2.03 -5.67 -26.60
C ASP A 338 1.09 -4.46 -26.57
N ASP A 339 1.09 -3.68 -25.48
CA ASP A 339 0.24 -2.52 -25.22
C ASP A 339 -1.29 -2.77 -25.36
N GLN A 340 -1.73 -4.05 -25.34
CA GLN A 340 -3.13 -4.42 -25.50
C GLN A 340 -3.90 -4.41 -24.17
N ILE A 341 -3.19 -4.62 -23.05
CA ILE A 341 -3.78 -4.72 -21.73
C ILE A 341 -3.21 -3.62 -20.83
N LEU A 342 -4.09 -2.86 -20.21
CA LEU A 342 -3.76 -1.95 -19.13
C LEU A 342 -4.03 -2.66 -17.79
N TYR A 343 -3.00 -2.79 -16.96
CA TYR A 343 -3.11 -3.16 -15.55
C TYR A 343 -3.10 -1.89 -14.70
N PHE A 344 -3.89 -1.87 -13.65
CA PHE A 344 -3.93 -0.74 -12.72
C PHE A 344 -4.48 -1.17 -11.36
N CYS A 345 -4.24 -0.36 -10.34
CA CYS A 345 -4.82 -0.53 -9.03
C CYS A 345 -6.09 0.32 -8.88
N SER A 346 -7.14 -0.22 -8.27
CA SER A 346 -8.37 0.52 -7.97
C SER A 346 -8.96 0.16 -6.61
N GLU A 347 -9.54 1.17 -5.94
CA GLU A 347 -10.35 0.99 -4.74
C GLU A 347 -11.85 0.89 -5.07
N GLY A 348 -12.26 1.18 -6.31
CA GLY A 348 -13.67 1.42 -6.66
C GLY A 348 -14.40 0.28 -7.35
N HIS A 349 -13.72 -0.54 -8.13
CA HIS A 349 -14.31 -1.68 -8.86
C HIS A 349 -14.71 -2.84 -7.92
N GLU A 350 -15.13 -3.97 -8.47
CA GLU A 350 -15.40 -5.19 -7.70
C GLU A 350 -14.12 -5.74 -7.10
N ASN A 351 -13.74 -5.21 -5.94
CA ASN A 351 -12.49 -5.56 -5.28
C ASN A 351 -12.68 -6.37 -4.00
N ILE A 352 -11.56 -6.90 -3.49
CA ILE A 352 -11.51 -7.71 -2.27
C ILE A 352 -11.24 -6.81 -1.06
N GLY A 353 -10.39 -5.81 -1.21
CA GLY A 353 -9.87 -5.06 -0.06
C GLY A 353 -9.75 -3.57 -0.24
N GLY A 354 -8.51 -3.12 -0.23
CA GLY A 354 -8.10 -1.76 -0.48
C GLY A 354 -7.89 -1.51 -1.97
N PHE A 355 -6.64 -1.28 -2.39
CA PHE A 355 -6.27 -1.31 -3.79
C PHE A 355 -6.11 -2.75 -4.28
N ASP A 356 -6.96 -3.15 -5.20
CA ASP A 356 -6.82 -4.38 -5.96
C ASP A 356 -6.27 -4.11 -7.35
N ILE A 357 -5.56 -5.07 -7.93
CA ILE A 357 -5.06 -5.00 -9.29
C ILE A 357 -6.16 -5.47 -10.26
N PHE A 358 -6.36 -4.67 -11.30
CA PHE A 358 -7.31 -4.93 -12.38
C PHE A 358 -6.61 -4.96 -13.73
N SER A 359 -7.24 -5.59 -14.71
CA SER A 359 -6.83 -5.57 -16.12
C SER A 359 -7.97 -5.11 -17.00
N ALA A 360 -7.68 -4.28 -17.99
CA ALA A 360 -8.63 -3.86 -19.04
C ALA A 360 -7.98 -3.99 -20.41
N GLU A 361 -8.74 -4.45 -21.40
CA GLU A 361 -8.29 -4.65 -22.78
C GLU A 361 -8.71 -3.45 -23.64
N TRP A 362 -7.80 -2.97 -24.49
CA TRP A 362 -8.11 -1.94 -25.47
C TRP A 362 -8.85 -2.53 -26.66
N ASN A 363 -9.98 -1.95 -27.02
CA ASN A 363 -10.72 -2.32 -28.23
C ASN A 363 -10.57 -1.24 -29.31
N PRO A 364 -9.73 -1.46 -30.35
CA PRO A 364 -9.47 -0.47 -31.39
C PRO A 364 -10.68 -0.21 -32.29
N ASN A 365 -11.67 -1.11 -32.36
CA ASN A 365 -12.84 -0.93 -33.22
C ASN A 365 -13.80 0.16 -32.69
N ASN A 366 -13.84 0.37 -31.38
CA ASN A 366 -14.71 1.37 -30.75
C ASN A 366 -13.94 2.42 -29.92
N ASN A 367 -12.61 2.34 -29.93
CA ASN A 367 -11.70 3.22 -29.17
C ASN A 367 -12.09 3.29 -27.67
N LYS A 368 -12.30 2.15 -27.05
CA LYS A 368 -12.67 2.06 -25.61
C LYS A 368 -11.92 0.94 -24.93
N TRP A 369 -11.67 1.14 -23.66
CA TRP A 369 -11.27 0.11 -22.72
C TRP A 369 -12.45 -0.80 -22.39
N SER A 370 -12.20 -2.08 -22.24
CA SER A 370 -13.17 -3.04 -21.72
C SER A 370 -13.54 -2.70 -20.27
N ILE A 371 -14.60 -3.30 -19.76
CA ILE A 371 -14.88 -3.31 -18.32
C ILE A 371 -13.71 -4.02 -17.63
N PRO A 372 -13.10 -3.42 -16.59
CA PRO A 372 -11.98 -4.01 -15.88
C PRO A 372 -12.34 -5.33 -15.21
N LYS A 373 -11.37 -6.25 -15.19
CA LYS A 373 -11.47 -7.53 -14.49
C LYS A 373 -10.48 -7.55 -13.34
N ASN A 374 -10.95 -7.90 -12.14
CA ASN A 374 -10.08 -8.18 -11.01
C ASN A 374 -9.20 -9.39 -11.34
N ILE A 375 -7.87 -9.30 -11.14
CA ILE A 375 -6.95 -10.38 -11.46
C ILE A 375 -7.01 -11.56 -10.48
N GLY A 376 -7.79 -11.43 -9.40
CA GLY A 376 -8.25 -12.52 -8.55
C GLY A 376 -7.42 -12.78 -7.31
N TYR A 377 -8.01 -13.62 -6.44
CA TYR A 377 -7.37 -14.12 -5.22
C TYR A 377 -6.41 -15.29 -5.55
N PRO A 378 -5.20 -15.40 -4.97
CA PRO A 378 -4.68 -14.61 -3.85
C PRO A 378 -3.75 -13.45 -4.24
N ILE A 379 -3.74 -12.99 -5.50
CA ILE A 379 -2.95 -11.80 -5.88
C ILE A 379 -3.55 -10.58 -5.17
N ASN A 380 -4.85 -10.42 -5.29
CA ASN A 380 -5.61 -9.45 -4.52
C ASN A 380 -6.11 -10.07 -3.21
N THR A 381 -6.07 -9.31 -2.13
CA THR A 381 -6.42 -9.75 -0.77
C THR A 381 -7.25 -8.66 -0.06
N PRO A 382 -7.86 -8.95 1.11
CA PRO A 382 -8.52 -7.92 1.92
C PRO A 382 -7.59 -6.80 2.42
N ASP A 383 -6.27 -7.03 2.42
CA ASP A 383 -5.24 -6.09 2.90
C ASP A 383 -4.90 -5.01 1.88
#